data_a01dc282841e1d34ef0cfe37df3f4efc
#
_entry.id   a01dc282841e1d34ef0cfe37df3f4efc
#
_cell.length_a   1.000
_cell.length_b   1.000
_cell.length_c   1.000
_cell.angle_alpha   90.00
_cell.angle_beta   90.00
_cell.angle_gamma   90.00
#
_symmetry.space_group_name_H-M   'P 1'
#
loop_
_entity.id
_entity.type
_entity.pdbx_description
1 polymer ?
#
loop_
_entity_poly.entity_id
_entity_poly.type
_entity_poly.pdbx_seq_one_letter_code
_entity_poly.pdbx_strand_id
1 'polypeptide(L)'
;MEQIKNYLEKHGIKGVKEIVYNPTYEQLFQDEMSPENEGFEKGILTDSGAVAVKTGVFTGRSPKDRYIVKDQTTENTIWWDGKINLPTTPEIFGDLKKIVTDSFENKKIYVVDTFCGTNPDTRLKVRFVMEVAWQAHFVTNMFIRPSHYDLEHYGEPDFLVINGSKVTNPNWKEQGLNSENFVMFNLTEKTQIIGGTWYGGEMKKGMFSMMNYYLPLKGMASMHCSANVGEKGDVAVFFGLSGTGKTTLSADPKRYLIGDDEHGWDNNRVFNYEGGCCAKVIDLSAEKEPDIFGAIKRDALLENVAVKDNGEVDYCDGSITENTRVSYPIYHISKIVLPSKAGHAKKVIYLSADAFGVLPPVSILTDEQAQYHFLCGYTSKMAGTERGVTEPLPSFSPAFGEAFLALHPTMYSKTLVSKMKEHGAKAYLVNTGWNGTGKRISLKDTRAIIDAILDGSIDKAETNQIPILGLTFPTALPNVPSEILDPRDTYADASQWEAKAKDLAGKYIKYFEQYTDTEEGKALVNAGPKL
;
A
#
# COMPACT_ATOMS: atom_id res chain seq x y z
N MET A 1 14.21 5.80 -30.12
CA MET A 1 13.56 4.52 -30.52
C MET A 1 14.57 3.38 -30.68
N GLU A 2 15.66 3.55 -31.42
CA GLU A 2 16.67 2.49 -31.61
C GLU A 2 17.26 1.98 -30.28
N GLN A 3 17.57 2.88 -29.34
CA GLN A 3 18.06 2.50 -28.00
C GLN A 3 17.04 1.65 -27.23
N ILE A 4 15.74 1.98 -27.33
CA ILE A 4 14.67 1.20 -26.69
C ILE A 4 14.60 -0.19 -27.30
N LYS A 5 14.62 -0.28 -28.64
CA LYS A 5 14.60 -1.58 -29.33
C LYS A 5 15.77 -2.46 -28.93
N ASN A 6 17.00 -1.92 -28.97
CA ASN A 6 18.21 -2.64 -28.57
C ASN A 6 18.13 -3.11 -27.10
N TYR A 7 17.60 -2.28 -26.21
CA TYR A 7 17.38 -2.65 -24.81
C TYR A 7 16.41 -3.82 -24.69
N LEU A 8 15.27 -3.77 -25.38
CA LEU A 8 14.26 -4.83 -25.36
C LEU A 8 14.82 -6.15 -25.90
N GLU A 9 15.56 -6.11 -27.01
CA GLU A 9 16.19 -7.29 -27.61
C GLU A 9 17.21 -7.94 -26.68
N LYS A 10 17.99 -7.14 -25.95
CA LYS A 10 18.93 -7.60 -24.91
C LYS A 10 18.21 -8.38 -23.78
N HIS A 11 16.95 -8.01 -23.48
CA HIS A 11 16.13 -8.66 -22.46
C HIS A 11 15.20 -9.76 -23.01
N GLY A 12 15.37 -10.17 -24.29
CA GLY A 12 14.67 -11.28 -24.91
C GLY A 12 13.39 -10.89 -25.65
N ILE A 13 13.00 -9.61 -25.67
CA ILE A 13 11.82 -9.13 -26.39
C ILE A 13 12.20 -8.80 -27.84
N LYS A 14 11.81 -9.65 -28.79
CA LYS A 14 12.20 -9.59 -30.19
C LYS A 14 11.00 -9.65 -31.12
N GLY A 15 11.18 -9.15 -32.34
CA GLY A 15 10.17 -9.32 -33.40
C GLY A 15 8.85 -8.61 -33.13
N VAL A 16 8.81 -7.58 -32.27
CA VAL A 16 7.60 -6.81 -32.00
C VAL A 16 7.16 -6.02 -33.24
N LYS A 17 5.85 -5.97 -33.49
CA LYS A 17 5.29 -5.27 -34.63
C LYS A 17 5.39 -3.74 -34.48
N GLU A 18 5.10 -3.26 -33.28
CA GLU A 18 5.05 -1.83 -32.97
C GLU A 18 5.43 -1.58 -31.51
N ILE A 19 6.22 -0.53 -31.26
CA ILE A 19 6.58 -0.07 -29.92
C ILE A 19 5.98 1.31 -29.71
N VAL A 20 5.04 1.45 -28.78
CA VAL A 20 4.50 2.71 -28.31
C VAL A 20 5.26 3.13 -27.06
N TYR A 21 6.11 4.13 -27.18
CA TYR A 21 6.99 4.57 -26.11
C TYR A 21 6.45 5.81 -25.41
N ASN A 22 6.23 5.73 -24.11
CA ASN A 22 5.69 6.77 -23.24
C ASN A 22 4.47 7.49 -23.88
N PRO A 23 3.38 6.73 -24.14
CA PRO A 23 2.17 7.28 -24.75
C PRO A 23 1.59 8.43 -23.90
N THR A 24 0.98 9.39 -24.56
CA THR A 24 0.16 10.41 -23.91
C THR A 24 -1.16 9.80 -23.42
N TYR A 25 -1.84 10.47 -22.48
CA TYR A 25 -3.18 10.05 -22.06
C TYR A 25 -4.18 9.99 -23.22
N GLU A 26 -4.07 10.90 -24.17
CA GLU A 26 -4.91 10.90 -25.38
C GLU A 26 -4.66 9.65 -26.26
N GLN A 27 -3.39 9.28 -26.45
CA GLN A 27 -3.03 8.06 -27.19
C GLN A 27 -3.57 6.82 -26.47
N LEU A 28 -3.37 6.75 -25.14
CA LEU A 28 -3.88 5.63 -24.32
C LEU A 28 -5.39 5.52 -24.41
N PHE A 29 -6.11 6.63 -24.29
CA PHE A 29 -7.55 6.65 -24.42
C PHE A 29 -8.04 6.15 -25.80
N GLN A 30 -7.40 6.58 -26.88
CA GLN A 30 -7.74 6.11 -28.24
C GLN A 30 -7.51 4.62 -28.37
N ASP A 31 -6.39 4.12 -27.85
CA ASP A 31 -6.06 2.71 -27.89
C ASP A 31 -7.00 1.86 -27.02
N GLU A 32 -7.40 2.34 -25.84
CA GLU A 32 -8.36 1.68 -24.94
C GLU A 32 -9.77 1.60 -25.52
N MET A 33 -10.17 2.60 -26.28
CA MET A 33 -11.48 2.70 -26.90
C MET A 33 -11.51 2.11 -28.30
N SER A 34 -10.41 1.50 -28.77
CA SER A 34 -10.36 0.88 -30.10
C SER A 34 -11.46 -0.17 -30.26
N PRO A 35 -12.22 -0.14 -31.38
CA PRO A 35 -13.25 -1.13 -31.67
C PRO A 35 -12.68 -2.54 -31.91
N GLU A 36 -11.36 -2.64 -32.14
CA GLU A 36 -10.64 -3.91 -32.33
C GLU A 36 -10.34 -4.63 -31.01
N ASN A 37 -10.47 -3.93 -29.86
CA ASN A 37 -10.23 -4.52 -28.57
C ASN A 37 -11.30 -5.54 -28.21
N GLU A 38 -10.85 -6.70 -27.70
CA GLU A 38 -11.72 -7.78 -27.27
C GLU A 38 -11.47 -8.15 -25.80
N GLY A 39 -12.47 -8.76 -25.17
CA GLY A 39 -12.34 -9.29 -23.81
C GLY A 39 -11.93 -8.23 -22.79
N PHE A 40 -10.87 -8.52 -22.05
CA PHE A 40 -10.36 -7.65 -20.98
C PHE A 40 -9.47 -6.49 -21.47
N GLU A 41 -9.22 -6.37 -22.76
CA GLU A 41 -8.54 -5.20 -23.33
C GLU A 41 -9.49 -4.01 -23.53
N LYS A 42 -10.79 -4.31 -23.59
CA LYS A 42 -11.82 -3.32 -23.94
C LYS A 42 -12.08 -2.34 -22.82
N GLY A 43 -11.85 -1.07 -23.08
CA GLY A 43 -12.30 0.03 -22.23
C GLY A 43 -13.78 0.38 -22.44
N ILE A 44 -14.41 0.87 -21.39
CA ILE A 44 -15.78 1.39 -21.37
C ILE A 44 -15.71 2.85 -20.94
N LEU A 45 -16.19 3.76 -21.78
CA LEU A 45 -16.26 5.18 -21.43
C LEU A 45 -17.40 5.40 -20.42
N THR A 46 -17.08 6.04 -19.29
CA THR A 46 -18.07 6.42 -18.30
C THR A 46 -18.57 7.86 -18.53
N ASP A 47 -19.68 8.20 -17.89
CA ASP A 47 -20.28 9.55 -17.93
C ASP A 47 -19.36 10.63 -17.33
N SER A 48 -18.47 10.26 -16.41
CA SER A 48 -17.45 11.14 -15.85
C SER A 48 -16.26 11.42 -16.80
N GLY A 49 -16.17 10.69 -17.91
CA GLY A 49 -15.04 10.73 -18.84
C GLY A 49 -13.88 9.81 -18.49
N ALA A 50 -13.94 9.11 -17.36
CA ALA A 50 -12.98 8.07 -17.00
C ALA A 50 -13.21 6.80 -17.83
N VAL A 51 -12.17 5.99 -18.02
CA VAL A 51 -12.28 4.67 -18.67
C VAL A 51 -12.45 3.62 -17.59
N ALA A 52 -13.41 2.72 -17.77
CA ALA A 52 -13.61 1.54 -16.93
C ALA A 52 -13.16 0.27 -17.66
N VAL A 53 -12.46 -0.61 -16.94
CA VAL A 53 -11.94 -1.88 -17.46
C VAL A 53 -12.23 -3.04 -16.50
N LYS A 54 -12.14 -4.26 -17.02
CA LYS A 54 -12.26 -5.49 -16.23
C LYS A 54 -10.91 -6.19 -16.18
N THR A 55 -10.50 -6.64 -14.99
CA THR A 55 -9.22 -7.31 -14.78
C THR A 55 -9.34 -8.85 -14.80
N GLY A 56 -10.45 -9.37 -15.33
CA GLY A 56 -10.69 -10.81 -15.48
C GLY A 56 -11.01 -11.50 -14.15
N VAL A 57 -10.54 -12.72 -14.01
CA VAL A 57 -10.79 -13.57 -12.83
C VAL A 57 -10.11 -12.98 -11.58
N PHE A 58 -8.96 -12.33 -11.75
CA PHE A 58 -8.20 -11.74 -10.65
C PHE A 58 -8.59 -10.27 -10.49
N THR A 59 -9.48 -10.01 -9.55
CA THR A 59 -9.89 -8.65 -9.16
C THR A 59 -9.07 -8.08 -8.00
N GLY A 60 -7.98 -8.75 -7.64
CA GLY A 60 -7.03 -8.40 -6.62
C GLY A 60 -5.70 -9.12 -6.83
N ARG A 61 -4.73 -8.86 -5.95
CA ARG A 61 -3.40 -9.50 -6.02
C ARG A 61 -3.47 -10.99 -5.72
N SER A 62 -2.50 -11.74 -6.25
CA SER A 62 -2.32 -13.17 -6.03
C SER A 62 -1.09 -13.46 -5.16
N PRO A 63 -1.16 -13.28 -3.83
CA PRO A 63 0.02 -13.39 -2.95
C PRO A 63 0.64 -14.80 -2.93
N LYS A 64 -0.13 -15.84 -3.23
CA LYS A 64 0.35 -17.22 -3.30
C LYS A 64 1.10 -17.53 -4.60
N ASP A 65 1.01 -16.67 -5.60
CA ASP A 65 1.67 -16.79 -6.90
C ASP A 65 2.85 -15.82 -7.02
N ARG A 66 3.26 -15.22 -5.89
CA ARG A 66 4.37 -14.26 -5.81
C ARG A 66 5.64 -14.96 -5.34
N TYR A 67 6.69 -14.92 -6.18
CA TYR A 67 7.96 -15.60 -5.94
C TYR A 67 9.15 -14.65 -6.09
N ILE A 68 10.22 -14.93 -5.35
CA ILE A 68 11.51 -14.24 -5.48
C ILE A 68 12.57 -15.29 -5.82
N VAL A 69 13.42 -15.01 -6.80
CA VAL A 69 14.55 -15.89 -7.14
C VAL A 69 15.51 -15.96 -5.94
N LYS A 70 15.77 -17.17 -5.47
CA LYS A 70 16.74 -17.42 -4.40
C LYS A 70 18.10 -17.71 -5.02
N ASP A 71 19.02 -16.77 -4.88
CA ASP A 71 20.37 -16.82 -5.40
C ASP A 71 21.35 -16.12 -4.43
N GLN A 72 22.59 -15.91 -4.84
CA GLN A 72 23.60 -15.26 -3.99
C GLN A 72 23.22 -13.86 -3.51
N THR A 73 22.38 -13.12 -4.27
CA THR A 73 21.95 -11.77 -3.91
C THR A 73 20.90 -11.81 -2.78
N THR A 74 20.05 -12.82 -2.81
CA THR A 74 18.81 -12.87 -2.00
C THR A 74 18.87 -13.86 -0.85
N GLU A 75 19.73 -14.90 -0.92
CA GLU A 75 19.74 -16.00 0.06
C GLU A 75 19.92 -15.56 1.51
N ASN A 76 20.70 -14.49 1.76
CA ASN A 76 21.02 -13.98 3.10
C ASN A 76 20.33 -12.64 3.43
N THR A 77 19.52 -12.09 2.52
CA THR A 77 18.88 -10.78 2.71
C THR A 77 17.37 -10.87 2.81
N ILE A 78 16.74 -11.73 2.03
CA ILE A 78 15.29 -11.91 2.04
C ILE A 78 14.85 -12.67 3.29
N TRP A 79 13.75 -12.24 3.85
CA TRP A 79 13.09 -12.93 4.97
C TRP A 79 12.36 -14.18 4.46
N TRP A 80 13.11 -15.28 4.35
CA TRP A 80 12.59 -16.56 3.84
C TRP A 80 11.72 -17.31 4.86
N ASP A 81 11.94 -17.10 6.15
CA ASP A 81 11.19 -17.76 7.23
C ASP A 81 9.76 -17.18 7.38
N GLY A 82 9.51 -15.99 6.78
CA GLY A 82 8.16 -15.44 6.64
C GLY A 82 7.36 -16.20 5.58
N LYS A 83 6.04 -16.26 5.75
CA LYS A 83 5.13 -17.00 4.84
C LYS A 83 4.85 -16.30 3.50
N ILE A 84 5.42 -15.12 3.28
CA ILE A 84 5.08 -14.23 2.16
C ILE A 84 6.10 -14.23 1.03
N ASN A 85 7.38 -14.49 1.32
CA ASN A 85 8.43 -14.55 0.31
C ASN A 85 8.65 -16.00 -0.11
N LEU A 86 8.02 -16.41 -1.21
CA LEU A 86 8.15 -17.76 -1.75
C LEU A 86 9.40 -17.83 -2.63
N PRO A 87 10.31 -18.79 -2.41
CA PRO A 87 11.49 -18.95 -3.23
C PRO A 87 11.15 -19.57 -4.59
N THR A 88 11.89 -19.15 -5.62
CA THR A 88 11.98 -19.84 -6.92
C THR A 88 13.43 -19.89 -7.39
N THR A 89 13.70 -20.61 -8.47
CA THR A 89 15.07 -20.76 -9.01
C THR A 89 15.29 -19.83 -10.21
N PRO A 90 16.57 -19.50 -10.53
CA PRO A 90 16.91 -18.77 -11.76
C PRO A 90 16.41 -19.44 -13.03
N GLU A 91 16.41 -20.78 -13.08
CA GLU A 91 15.97 -21.58 -14.23
C GLU A 91 14.47 -21.40 -14.47
N ILE A 92 13.62 -21.57 -13.41
CA ILE A 92 12.17 -21.37 -13.51
C ILE A 92 11.86 -19.93 -13.93
N PHE A 93 12.56 -18.96 -13.35
CA PHE A 93 12.40 -17.56 -13.74
C PHE A 93 12.74 -17.35 -15.21
N GLY A 94 13.84 -17.93 -15.69
CA GLY A 94 14.26 -17.85 -17.10
C GLY A 94 13.25 -18.45 -18.07
N ASP A 95 12.70 -19.63 -17.73
CA ASP A 95 11.66 -20.30 -18.54
C ASP A 95 10.40 -19.42 -18.67
N LEU A 96 9.92 -18.84 -17.57
CA LEU A 96 8.73 -18.02 -17.55
C LEU A 96 8.98 -16.65 -18.21
N LYS A 97 10.15 -16.06 -18.01
CA LYS A 97 10.57 -14.84 -18.73
C LYS A 97 10.50 -15.07 -20.24
N LYS A 98 11.01 -16.22 -20.70
CA LYS A 98 10.94 -16.58 -22.13
C LYS A 98 9.51 -16.69 -22.63
N ILE A 99 8.59 -17.34 -21.90
CA ILE A 99 7.17 -17.44 -22.26
C ILE A 99 6.57 -16.04 -22.44
N VAL A 100 6.83 -15.13 -21.49
CA VAL A 100 6.31 -13.76 -21.55
C VAL A 100 6.92 -12.99 -22.72
N THR A 101 8.24 -13.03 -22.89
CA THR A 101 8.93 -12.28 -23.97
C THR A 101 8.57 -12.77 -25.36
N ASP A 102 8.46 -14.09 -25.54
CA ASP A 102 8.04 -14.70 -26.82
C ASP A 102 6.60 -14.30 -27.20
N SER A 103 5.72 -14.08 -26.21
CA SER A 103 4.34 -13.68 -26.47
C SER A 103 4.20 -12.31 -27.14
N PHE A 104 5.22 -11.48 -27.07
CA PHE A 104 5.22 -10.15 -27.68
C PHE A 104 5.62 -10.13 -29.17
N GLU A 105 6.05 -11.28 -29.71
CA GLU A 105 6.39 -11.39 -31.13
C GLU A 105 5.18 -11.04 -32.02
N ASN A 106 5.41 -10.18 -33.02
CA ASN A 106 4.37 -9.67 -33.93
C ASN A 106 3.23 -8.87 -33.26
N LYS A 107 3.44 -8.39 -32.02
CA LYS A 107 2.45 -7.59 -31.26
C LYS A 107 2.81 -6.12 -31.23
N LYS A 108 1.80 -5.28 -31.00
CA LYS A 108 1.95 -3.90 -30.51
C LYS A 108 2.20 -3.97 -29.01
N ILE A 109 3.25 -3.30 -28.53
CA ILE A 109 3.56 -3.23 -27.11
C ILE A 109 3.74 -1.78 -26.65
N TYR A 110 3.46 -1.56 -25.37
CA TYR A 110 3.69 -0.29 -24.69
C TYR A 110 4.95 -0.40 -23.83
N VAL A 111 5.79 0.62 -23.94
CA VAL A 111 6.99 0.78 -23.12
C VAL A 111 6.88 2.10 -22.38
N VAL A 112 6.77 2.03 -21.05
CA VAL A 112 6.56 3.20 -20.20
C VAL A 112 7.72 3.34 -19.24
N ASP A 113 8.51 4.40 -19.39
CA ASP A 113 9.57 4.78 -18.48
C ASP A 113 9.02 5.71 -17.41
N THR A 114 9.31 5.40 -16.14
CA THR A 114 8.77 6.10 -14.98
C THR A 114 9.81 6.21 -13.88
N PHE A 115 9.47 6.96 -12.82
CA PHE A 115 10.20 6.89 -11.57
C PHE A 115 9.32 6.32 -10.46
N CYS A 116 9.91 5.46 -9.61
CA CYS A 116 9.36 5.05 -8.33
C CYS A 116 10.11 5.82 -7.23
N GLY A 117 9.46 6.82 -6.63
CA GLY A 117 10.05 7.76 -5.68
C GLY A 117 10.26 9.16 -6.23
N THR A 118 9.81 10.19 -5.48
CA THR A 118 9.95 11.62 -5.81
C THR A 118 11.33 12.18 -5.50
N ASN A 119 12.15 11.45 -4.70
CA ASN A 119 13.49 11.90 -4.38
C ASN A 119 14.52 11.40 -5.42
N PRO A 120 15.17 12.28 -6.19
CA PRO A 120 16.13 11.90 -7.23
C PRO A 120 17.27 11.00 -6.75
N ASP A 121 17.70 11.16 -5.48
CA ASP A 121 18.85 10.43 -4.92
C ASP A 121 18.51 8.97 -4.57
N THR A 122 17.24 8.64 -4.44
CA THR A 122 16.76 7.32 -3.95
C THR A 122 15.72 6.66 -4.84
N ARG A 123 15.21 7.38 -5.85
CA ARG A 123 14.23 6.85 -6.80
C ARG A 123 14.79 5.73 -7.65
N LEU A 124 13.94 4.81 -8.05
CA LEU A 124 14.24 3.83 -9.09
C LEU A 124 13.71 4.34 -10.43
N LYS A 125 14.54 4.24 -11.48
CA LYS A 125 14.10 4.33 -12.88
C LYS A 125 13.49 2.98 -13.25
N VAL A 126 12.20 2.94 -13.54
CA VAL A 126 11.48 1.70 -13.82
C VAL A 126 10.92 1.74 -15.23
N ARG A 127 11.29 0.75 -16.03
CA ARG A 127 10.72 0.53 -17.37
C ARG A 127 9.68 -0.57 -17.30
N PHE A 128 8.48 -0.25 -17.73
CA PHE A 128 7.39 -1.21 -17.86
C PHE A 128 7.19 -1.59 -19.32
N VAL A 129 6.98 -2.87 -19.59
CA VAL A 129 6.69 -3.41 -20.92
C VAL A 129 5.43 -4.27 -20.85
N MET A 130 4.43 -3.98 -21.68
CA MET A 130 3.16 -4.67 -21.69
C MET A 130 2.46 -4.57 -23.04
N GLU A 131 1.50 -5.44 -23.28
CA GLU A 131 0.70 -5.47 -24.52
C GLU A 131 -0.61 -4.67 -24.39
N VAL A 132 -1.12 -4.43 -23.17
CA VAL A 132 -2.45 -3.91 -22.91
C VAL A 132 -2.40 -2.39 -22.64
N ALA A 133 -3.15 -1.60 -23.40
CA ALA A 133 -3.15 -0.14 -23.32
C ALA A 133 -3.54 0.37 -21.92
N TRP A 134 -4.61 -0.14 -21.33
CA TRP A 134 -5.05 0.32 -20.01
C TRP A 134 -4.08 -0.06 -18.87
N GLN A 135 -3.26 -1.10 -19.04
CA GLN A 135 -2.18 -1.39 -18.09
C GLN A 135 -1.06 -0.32 -18.17
N ALA A 136 -0.77 0.16 -19.38
CA ALA A 136 0.12 1.30 -19.56
C ALA A 136 -0.49 2.59 -18.97
N HIS A 137 -1.81 2.78 -19.09
CA HIS A 137 -2.54 3.87 -18.44
C HIS A 137 -2.45 3.77 -16.90
N PHE A 138 -2.68 2.59 -16.33
CA PHE A 138 -2.52 2.34 -14.90
C PHE A 138 -1.13 2.73 -14.41
N VAL A 139 -0.08 2.29 -15.11
CA VAL A 139 1.33 2.63 -14.79
C VAL A 139 1.56 4.12 -14.90
N THR A 140 1.05 4.78 -15.94
CA THR A 140 1.15 6.22 -16.13
C THR A 140 0.48 7.01 -15.01
N ASN A 141 -0.66 6.52 -14.49
CA ASN A 141 -1.31 7.11 -13.32
C ASN A 141 -0.49 6.91 -12.05
N MET A 142 -0.05 5.68 -11.80
CA MET A 142 0.49 5.29 -10.50
C MET A 142 1.94 5.69 -10.25
N PHE A 143 2.78 5.74 -11.30
CA PHE A 143 4.19 6.07 -11.15
C PHE A 143 4.45 7.54 -11.52
N ILE A 144 5.60 8.04 -11.08
CA ILE A 144 5.98 9.42 -11.36
C ILE A 144 6.38 9.52 -12.83
N ARG A 145 5.66 10.37 -13.55
CA ARG A 145 5.88 10.63 -14.96
C ARG A 145 7.13 11.47 -15.14
N PRO A 146 8.14 10.99 -15.91
CA PRO A 146 9.30 11.77 -16.24
C PRO A 146 8.90 13.01 -17.07
N SER A 147 9.59 14.12 -16.85
CA SER A 147 9.51 15.27 -17.76
C SER A 147 10.16 14.95 -19.11
N HIS A 148 9.96 15.80 -20.11
CA HIS A 148 10.64 15.66 -21.40
C HIS A 148 12.18 15.62 -21.24
N TYR A 149 12.71 16.49 -20.39
CA TYR A 149 14.14 16.51 -20.06
C TYR A 149 14.59 15.20 -19.39
N ASP A 150 13.79 14.65 -18.43
CA ASP A 150 14.12 13.38 -17.80
C ASP A 150 14.17 12.24 -18.83
N LEU A 151 13.25 12.20 -19.81
CA LEU A 151 13.22 11.15 -20.84
C LEU A 151 14.43 11.23 -21.79
N GLU A 152 14.88 12.45 -22.14
CA GLU A 152 16.10 12.63 -22.94
C GLU A 152 17.35 12.12 -22.22
N HIS A 153 17.36 12.16 -20.89
CA HIS A 153 18.47 11.76 -20.04
C HIS A 153 18.22 10.48 -19.24
N TYR A 154 17.17 9.73 -19.57
CA TYR A 154 16.73 8.58 -18.78
C TYR A 154 17.77 7.46 -18.73
N GLY A 155 18.40 7.16 -19.88
CA GLY A 155 19.38 6.09 -20.01
C GLY A 155 18.79 4.69 -19.80
N GLU A 156 19.57 3.78 -19.22
CA GLU A 156 19.04 2.46 -18.84
C GLU A 156 18.25 2.54 -17.53
N PRO A 157 17.14 1.79 -17.40
CA PRO A 157 16.36 1.71 -16.17
C PRO A 157 17.15 0.96 -15.07
N ASP A 158 16.82 1.26 -13.81
CA ASP A 158 17.31 0.52 -12.65
C ASP A 158 16.54 -0.78 -12.46
N PHE A 159 15.31 -0.86 -12.95
CA PHE A 159 14.45 -2.03 -12.83
C PHE A 159 13.53 -2.18 -14.06
N LEU A 160 13.33 -3.44 -14.49
CA LEU A 160 12.48 -3.79 -15.62
C LEU A 160 11.24 -4.57 -15.14
N VAL A 161 10.06 -4.19 -15.59
CA VAL A 161 8.81 -4.93 -15.36
C VAL A 161 8.26 -5.39 -16.70
N ILE A 162 8.10 -6.69 -16.88
CA ILE A 162 7.54 -7.30 -18.09
C ILE A 162 6.21 -7.94 -17.73
N ASN A 163 5.11 -7.38 -18.23
CA ASN A 163 3.77 -7.83 -17.93
C ASN A 163 3.15 -8.56 -19.13
N GLY A 164 3.12 -9.89 -19.03
CA GLY A 164 2.50 -10.81 -19.98
C GLY A 164 1.17 -11.36 -19.49
N SER A 165 0.23 -10.49 -19.09
CA SER A 165 -1.06 -10.87 -18.50
C SER A 165 -1.88 -11.89 -19.32
N LYS A 166 -1.62 -12.00 -20.63
CA LYS A 166 -2.32 -12.93 -21.54
C LYS A 166 -1.75 -14.34 -21.54
N VAL A 167 -0.60 -14.59 -20.93
CA VAL A 167 0.05 -15.90 -20.93
C VAL A 167 0.12 -16.48 -19.53
N THR A 168 0.02 -17.80 -19.45
CA THR A 168 0.11 -18.58 -18.22
C THR A 168 1.25 -19.60 -18.29
N ASN A 169 1.61 -20.16 -17.17
CA ASN A 169 2.62 -21.20 -17.07
C ASN A 169 2.00 -22.60 -17.25
N PRO A 170 2.24 -23.31 -18.35
CA PRO A 170 1.69 -24.65 -18.55
C PRO A 170 2.34 -25.71 -17.65
N ASN A 171 3.55 -25.46 -17.15
CA ASN A 171 4.35 -26.43 -16.40
C ASN A 171 4.37 -26.17 -14.89
N TRP A 172 3.44 -25.34 -14.37
CA TRP A 172 3.46 -24.89 -12.98
C TRP A 172 3.48 -26.02 -11.94
N LYS A 173 2.78 -27.16 -12.23
CA LYS A 173 2.75 -28.33 -11.33
C LYS A 173 4.11 -28.99 -11.23
N GLU A 174 4.77 -29.19 -12.36
CA GLU A 174 6.10 -29.84 -12.45
C GLU A 174 7.18 -28.95 -11.79
N GLN A 175 7.00 -27.64 -11.88
CA GLN A 175 7.87 -26.64 -11.27
C GLN A 175 7.55 -26.39 -9.79
N GLY A 176 6.51 -27.02 -9.22
CA GLY A 176 6.13 -26.88 -7.82
C GLY A 176 5.53 -25.50 -7.46
N LEU A 177 4.97 -24.80 -8.46
CA LEU A 177 4.32 -23.51 -8.24
C LEU A 177 2.86 -23.69 -7.81
N ASN A 178 2.27 -22.66 -7.21
CA ASN A 178 0.92 -22.71 -6.66
C ASN A 178 -0.18 -22.77 -7.75
N SER A 179 0.01 -22.06 -8.85
CA SER A 179 -0.91 -22.05 -9.99
C SER A 179 -0.19 -21.71 -11.30
N GLU A 180 -0.95 -21.69 -12.39
CA GLU A 180 -0.46 -21.27 -13.71
C GLU A 180 -0.11 -19.78 -13.81
N ASN A 181 -0.59 -18.97 -12.83
CA ASN A 181 -0.29 -17.55 -12.77
C ASN A 181 1.00 -17.32 -11.99
N PHE A 182 1.69 -16.25 -12.29
CA PHE A 182 2.95 -15.95 -11.62
C PHE A 182 3.26 -14.45 -11.57
N VAL A 183 3.83 -14.04 -10.45
CA VAL A 183 4.45 -12.72 -10.23
C VAL A 183 5.83 -13.00 -9.65
N MET A 184 6.87 -12.86 -10.44
CA MET A 184 8.22 -13.26 -10.03
C MET A 184 9.21 -12.11 -10.10
N PHE A 185 10.12 -12.10 -9.14
CA PHE A 185 11.18 -11.11 -9.00
C PHE A 185 12.54 -11.79 -9.08
N ASN A 186 13.40 -11.30 -9.97
CA ASN A 186 14.83 -11.61 -9.97
C ASN A 186 15.60 -10.33 -9.63
N LEU A 187 16.16 -10.27 -8.40
CA LEU A 187 16.85 -9.08 -7.91
C LEU A 187 18.24 -8.93 -8.52
N THR A 188 18.86 -10.03 -8.93
CA THR A 188 20.15 -10.02 -9.63
C THR A 188 19.98 -9.45 -11.04
N GLU A 189 18.93 -9.85 -11.76
CA GLU A 189 18.58 -9.27 -13.07
C GLU A 189 17.81 -7.95 -12.97
N LYS A 190 17.39 -7.56 -11.76
CA LYS A 190 16.54 -6.37 -11.51
C LYS A 190 15.29 -6.38 -12.40
N THR A 191 14.60 -7.52 -12.43
CA THR A 191 13.46 -7.76 -13.32
C THR A 191 12.31 -8.38 -12.56
N GLN A 192 11.09 -7.86 -12.80
CA GLN A 192 9.81 -8.49 -12.44
C GLN A 192 9.15 -9.01 -13.71
N ILE A 193 8.62 -10.23 -13.64
CA ILE A 193 7.74 -10.80 -14.68
C ILE A 193 6.37 -11.12 -14.10
N ILE A 194 5.33 -10.87 -14.87
CA ILE A 194 3.93 -11.13 -14.52
C ILE A 194 3.30 -11.95 -15.64
N GLY A 195 2.54 -12.99 -15.28
CA GLY A 195 1.76 -13.80 -16.22
C GLY A 195 0.44 -14.25 -15.63
N GLY A 196 -0.60 -14.35 -16.46
CA GLY A 196 -1.92 -14.89 -16.15
C GLY A 196 -2.84 -13.99 -15.31
N THR A 197 -2.34 -12.92 -14.73
CA THR A 197 -3.17 -11.92 -14.03
C THR A 197 -3.17 -10.59 -14.78
N TRP A 198 -4.36 -9.97 -14.86
CA TRP A 198 -4.53 -8.67 -15.49
C TRP A 198 -4.54 -7.52 -14.48
N TYR A 199 -4.59 -7.83 -13.18
CA TYR A 199 -4.72 -6.85 -12.12
C TYR A 199 -3.53 -5.88 -12.06
N GLY A 200 -3.78 -4.58 -12.30
CA GLY A 200 -2.74 -3.54 -12.36
C GLY A 200 -1.93 -3.39 -11.07
N GLY A 201 -2.55 -3.67 -9.94
CA GLY A 201 -1.92 -3.61 -8.62
C GLY A 201 -0.71 -4.52 -8.41
N GLU A 202 -0.49 -5.55 -9.25
CA GLU A 202 0.73 -6.37 -9.20
C GLU A 202 1.98 -5.59 -9.62
N MET A 203 1.86 -4.71 -10.62
CA MET A 203 2.96 -3.82 -11.04
C MET A 203 3.26 -2.78 -9.96
N LYS A 204 2.20 -2.14 -9.41
CA LYS A 204 2.32 -1.13 -8.35
C LYS A 204 3.00 -1.71 -7.12
N LYS A 205 2.43 -2.77 -6.55
CA LYS A 205 2.91 -3.38 -5.30
C LYS A 205 4.20 -4.17 -5.47
N GLY A 206 4.50 -4.59 -6.69
CA GLY A 206 5.81 -5.14 -7.04
C GLY A 206 6.91 -4.13 -6.79
N MET A 207 6.78 -2.92 -7.30
CA MET A 207 7.77 -1.86 -7.10
C MET A 207 7.82 -1.37 -5.65
N PHE A 208 6.69 -1.32 -4.95
CA PHE A 208 6.68 -1.06 -3.52
C PHE A 208 7.52 -2.10 -2.75
N SER A 209 7.39 -3.39 -3.09
CA SER A 209 8.22 -4.43 -2.49
C SER A 209 9.72 -4.25 -2.80
N MET A 210 10.06 -3.74 -3.98
CA MET A 210 11.46 -3.42 -4.31
C MET A 210 11.98 -2.22 -3.53
N MET A 211 11.19 -1.18 -3.33
CA MET A 211 11.54 -0.08 -2.44
C MET A 211 11.71 -0.57 -0.99
N ASN A 212 10.85 -1.48 -0.53
CA ASN A 212 10.97 -2.15 0.78
C ASN A 212 12.22 -3.03 0.89
N TYR A 213 12.80 -3.46 -0.21
CA TYR A 213 14.08 -4.17 -0.21
C TYR A 213 15.26 -3.19 -0.19
N TYR A 214 15.29 -2.24 -1.13
CA TYR A 214 16.49 -1.41 -1.34
C TYR A 214 16.68 -0.31 -0.28
N LEU A 215 15.61 0.35 0.16
CA LEU A 215 15.76 1.51 1.04
C LEU A 215 16.17 1.17 2.48
N PRO A 216 15.60 0.15 3.14
CA PRO A 216 16.03 -0.20 4.49
C PRO A 216 17.49 -0.67 4.54
N LEU A 217 17.99 -1.34 3.49
CA LEU A 217 19.41 -1.72 3.38
C LEU A 217 20.34 -0.50 3.29
N LYS A 218 19.80 0.66 2.93
CA LYS A 218 20.52 1.95 2.92
C LYS A 218 20.25 2.79 4.17
N GLY A 219 19.59 2.23 5.20
CA GLY A 219 19.25 2.93 6.44
C GLY A 219 18.09 3.91 6.32
N MET A 220 17.26 3.80 5.28
CA MET A 220 16.09 4.64 5.05
C MET A 220 14.82 3.89 5.45
N ALA A 221 13.84 4.57 6.04
CA ALA A 221 12.56 3.93 6.31
C ALA A 221 11.71 3.85 5.03
N SER A 222 11.18 2.67 4.75
CA SER A 222 10.18 2.42 3.73
C SER A 222 8.85 2.09 4.40
N MET A 223 7.77 2.76 4.01
CA MET A 223 6.55 2.88 4.81
C MET A 223 5.30 2.65 3.97
N HIS A 224 4.46 1.71 4.40
CA HIS A 224 3.09 1.56 3.91
C HIS A 224 2.18 2.50 4.70
N CYS A 225 2.16 3.75 4.32
CA CYS A 225 1.44 4.81 5.01
C CYS A 225 0.95 5.88 4.04
N SER A 226 -0.08 6.61 4.42
CA SER A 226 -0.38 7.91 3.83
C SER A 226 0.38 9.01 4.57
N ALA A 227 0.59 10.15 3.92
CA ALA A 227 1.31 11.28 4.50
C ALA A 227 0.70 12.61 4.05
N ASN A 228 0.65 13.56 4.99
CA ASN A 228 0.24 14.93 4.72
C ASN A 228 1.15 15.94 5.44
N VAL A 229 1.04 17.20 5.07
CA VAL A 229 1.80 18.28 5.68
C VAL A 229 0.90 19.49 5.97
N GLY A 230 1.03 20.07 7.14
CA GLY A 230 0.36 21.30 7.53
C GLY A 230 1.04 22.54 6.97
N GLU A 231 0.38 23.69 7.08
CA GLU A 231 0.89 24.99 6.63
C GLU A 231 2.24 25.39 7.28
N LYS A 232 2.53 24.86 8.47
CA LYS A 232 3.78 25.09 9.20
C LYS A 232 4.90 24.12 8.83
N GLY A 233 4.67 23.25 7.83
CA GLY A 233 5.64 22.25 7.40
C GLY A 233 5.69 21.01 8.29
N ASP A 234 4.75 20.84 9.20
CA ASP A 234 4.62 19.71 10.10
C ASP A 234 4.05 18.49 9.34
N VAL A 235 4.89 17.51 9.11
CA VAL A 235 4.52 16.28 8.42
C VAL A 235 3.94 15.27 9.41
N ALA A 236 2.83 14.63 9.00
CA ALA A 236 2.25 13.48 9.68
C ALA A 236 2.16 12.28 8.74
N VAL A 237 2.47 11.09 9.26
CA VAL A 237 2.34 9.81 8.55
C VAL A 237 1.33 8.91 9.24
N PHE A 238 0.49 8.26 8.45
CA PHE A 238 -0.62 7.44 8.93
C PHE A 238 -0.46 6.01 8.42
N PHE A 239 -0.16 5.10 9.32
CA PHE A 239 -0.13 3.67 9.04
C PHE A 239 -1.49 3.06 9.36
N GLY A 240 -1.87 2.04 8.62
CA GLY A 240 -3.10 1.31 8.89
C GLY A 240 -3.45 0.35 7.77
N LEU A 241 -4.13 -0.72 8.12
CA LEU A 241 -4.67 -1.70 7.19
C LEU A 241 -5.98 -1.19 6.55
N SER A 242 -6.48 -1.93 5.56
CA SER A 242 -7.76 -1.61 4.92
C SER A 242 -8.88 -1.51 5.98
N GLY A 243 -9.73 -0.48 5.86
CA GLY A 243 -10.86 -0.27 6.77
C GLY A 243 -10.54 0.46 8.08
N THR A 244 -9.28 0.79 8.36
CA THR A 244 -8.89 1.58 9.54
C THR A 244 -9.05 3.09 9.38
N GLY A 245 -9.34 3.57 8.16
CA GLY A 245 -9.54 4.98 7.87
C GLY A 245 -8.30 5.74 7.40
N LYS A 246 -7.25 5.03 6.96
CA LYS A 246 -5.97 5.64 6.52
C LYS A 246 -6.18 6.78 5.51
N THR A 247 -6.86 6.52 4.40
CA THR A 247 -7.13 7.52 3.35
C THR A 247 -8.03 8.65 3.84
N THR A 248 -9.13 8.31 4.51
CA THR A 248 -10.12 9.27 5.03
C THR A 248 -9.52 10.24 6.05
N LEU A 249 -8.64 9.74 6.93
CA LEU A 249 -8.04 10.55 8.00
C LEU A 249 -6.84 11.36 7.56
N SER A 250 -6.11 10.90 6.53
CA SER A 250 -5.01 11.67 5.95
C SER A 250 -5.48 12.75 4.97
N ALA A 251 -6.68 12.61 4.39
CA ALA A 251 -7.35 13.63 3.58
C ALA A 251 -8.02 14.66 4.51
N ASP A 252 -7.27 15.65 4.96
CA ASP A 252 -7.72 16.74 5.82
C ASP A 252 -7.78 18.03 4.98
N PRO A 253 -8.94 18.75 4.94
CA PRO A 253 -9.04 20.01 4.19
C PRO A 253 -8.12 21.12 4.70
N LYS A 254 -7.54 20.97 5.90
CA LYS A 254 -6.56 21.92 6.48
C LYS A 254 -5.11 21.60 6.10
N ARG A 255 -4.85 20.46 5.44
CA ARG A 255 -3.51 19.96 5.17
C ARG A 255 -3.33 19.62 3.68
N TYR A 256 -2.09 19.47 3.24
CA TYR A 256 -1.74 19.12 1.88
C TYR A 256 -1.31 17.66 1.81
N LEU A 257 -1.89 16.89 0.92
CA LEU A 257 -1.53 15.49 0.70
C LEU A 257 -0.13 15.38 0.09
N ILE A 258 0.74 14.55 0.67
CA ILE A 258 2.01 14.14 0.08
C ILE A 258 1.77 12.89 -0.77
N GLY A 259 1.03 11.93 -0.23
CA GLY A 259 0.57 10.72 -0.90
C GLY A 259 -0.34 9.88 -0.01
N ASP A 260 -1.05 8.93 -0.61
CA ASP A 260 -2.10 8.18 0.07
C ASP A 260 -1.69 6.78 0.56
N ASP A 261 -0.55 6.22 0.10
CA ASP A 261 -0.28 4.79 0.35
C ASP A 261 1.19 4.41 0.60
N GLU A 262 2.18 4.96 -0.14
CA GLU A 262 3.56 4.45 -0.14
C GLU A 262 4.59 5.57 -0.05
N HIS A 263 5.41 5.56 1.00
CA HIS A 263 6.38 6.62 1.26
C HIS A 263 7.75 6.09 1.72
N GLY A 264 8.78 6.88 1.47
CA GLY A 264 10.09 6.75 2.08
C GLY A 264 10.39 7.88 3.06
N TRP A 265 11.28 7.63 4.01
CA TRP A 265 11.82 8.64 4.91
C TRP A 265 13.33 8.49 4.94
N ASP A 266 14.02 9.40 4.27
CA ASP A 266 15.47 9.45 4.19
C ASP A 266 16.07 10.42 5.23
N ASN A 267 17.32 10.81 5.05
CA ASN A 267 18.02 11.73 5.96
C ASN A 267 17.55 13.19 5.83
N ASN A 268 16.72 13.50 4.85
CA ASN A 268 16.32 14.87 4.55
C ASN A 268 14.81 15.08 4.65
N ARG A 269 13.99 14.06 4.36
CA ARG A 269 12.56 14.25 4.16
C ARG A 269 11.74 12.98 4.10
N VAL A 270 10.41 13.14 4.22
CA VAL A 270 9.42 12.16 3.77
C VAL A 270 9.09 12.43 2.30
N PHE A 271 8.99 11.37 1.49
CA PHE A 271 8.71 11.47 0.06
C PHE A 271 7.82 10.32 -0.42
N ASN A 272 6.95 10.62 -1.37
CA ASN A 272 6.04 9.65 -1.99
C ASN A 272 6.77 8.81 -3.05
N TYR A 273 6.42 7.53 -3.16
CA TYR A 273 6.91 6.67 -4.25
C TYR A 273 6.10 6.84 -5.53
N GLU A 274 4.89 7.34 -5.43
CA GLU A 274 3.87 7.31 -6.45
C GLU A 274 3.64 8.67 -7.10
N GLY A 275 3.17 8.66 -8.35
CA GLY A 275 2.74 9.82 -9.11
C GLY A 275 1.22 10.00 -9.14
N GLY A 276 0.48 9.13 -8.49
CA GLY A 276 -0.98 9.11 -8.42
C GLY A 276 -1.50 8.41 -7.20
N CYS A 277 -2.81 8.19 -7.18
CA CYS A 277 -3.53 7.50 -6.10
C CYS A 277 -4.32 6.32 -6.66
N CYS A 278 -4.48 5.28 -5.86
CA CYS A 278 -5.32 4.12 -6.16
C CYS A 278 -6.27 3.84 -5.01
N ALA A 279 -7.52 4.24 -5.16
CA ALA A 279 -8.54 4.15 -4.13
C ALA A 279 -9.56 3.04 -4.39
N LYS A 280 -10.13 2.49 -3.30
CA LYS A 280 -11.29 1.61 -3.35
C LYS A 280 -12.54 2.47 -3.58
N VAL A 281 -13.44 2.04 -4.47
CA VAL A 281 -14.62 2.83 -4.85
C VAL A 281 -15.96 2.12 -4.60
N ILE A 282 -15.97 0.96 -3.94
CA ILE A 282 -17.24 0.37 -3.49
C ILE A 282 -17.89 1.32 -2.47
N ASP A 283 -19.20 1.55 -2.59
CA ASP A 283 -19.98 2.49 -1.77
C ASP A 283 -19.47 3.95 -1.76
N LEU A 284 -18.70 4.34 -2.81
CA LEU A 284 -18.20 5.71 -2.96
C LEU A 284 -19.34 6.68 -3.18
N SER A 285 -19.32 7.81 -2.46
CA SER A 285 -20.19 8.95 -2.72
C SER A 285 -19.44 10.28 -2.52
N ALA A 286 -19.92 11.32 -3.20
CA ALA A 286 -19.36 12.67 -3.09
C ALA A 286 -19.44 13.23 -1.65
N GLU A 287 -20.39 12.76 -0.83
CA GLU A 287 -20.56 13.19 0.54
C GLU A 287 -19.53 12.57 1.48
N LYS A 288 -19.21 11.27 1.26
CA LYS A 288 -18.27 10.52 2.12
C LYS A 288 -16.82 10.83 1.79
N GLU A 289 -16.48 10.82 0.49
CA GLU A 289 -15.11 10.95 -0.02
C GLU A 289 -15.07 11.91 -1.21
N PRO A 290 -15.27 13.22 -0.98
CA PRO A 290 -15.41 14.22 -2.05
C PRO A 290 -14.18 14.33 -2.95
N ASP A 291 -12.98 14.18 -2.39
CA ASP A 291 -11.73 14.27 -3.16
C ASP A 291 -11.57 13.10 -4.13
N ILE A 292 -11.84 11.87 -3.68
CA ILE A 292 -11.78 10.68 -4.54
C ILE A 292 -12.87 10.76 -5.61
N PHE A 293 -14.10 11.11 -5.23
CA PHE A 293 -15.21 11.25 -6.15
C PHE A 293 -14.93 12.30 -7.23
N GLY A 294 -14.41 13.46 -6.83
CA GLY A 294 -14.04 14.56 -7.75
C GLY A 294 -12.82 14.25 -8.62
N ALA A 295 -11.99 13.27 -8.25
CA ALA A 295 -10.85 12.82 -9.04
C ALA A 295 -11.22 11.85 -10.17
N ILE A 296 -12.44 11.28 -10.15
CA ILE A 296 -12.94 10.38 -11.20
C ILE A 296 -13.44 11.20 -12.38
N LYS A 297 -12.54 11.46 -13.30
CA LYS A 297 -12.76 12.25 -14.52
C LYS A 297 -11.82 11.75 -15.62
N ARG A 298 -11.75 12.43 -16.77
CA ARG A 298 -10.79 12.11 -17.82
C ARG A 298 -9.40 11.84 -17.25
N ASP A 299 -8.71 10.84 -17.76
CA ASP A 299 -7.41 10.30 -17.33
C ASP A 299 -7.45 9.46 -16.02
N ALA A 300 -8.60 9.32 -15.39
CA ALA A 300 -8.80 8.29 -14.36
C ALA A 300 -9.15 6.94 -15.00
N LEU A 301 -8.69 5.85 -14.37
CA LEU A 301 -8.96 4.48 -14.79
C LEU A 301 -9.68 3.73 -13.66
N LEU A 302 -10.88 3.26 -13.96
CA LEU A 302 -11.71 2.45 -13.06
C LEU A 302 -11.51 0.96 -13.35
N GLU A 303 -11.31 0.15 -12.31
CA GLU A 303 -11.16 -1.30 -12.42
C GLU A 303 -12.33 -2.02 -11.76
N ASN A 304 -12.98 -2.90 -12.52
CA ASN A 304 -14.01 -3.83 -12.07
C ASN A 304 -15.29 -3.19 -11.50
N VAL A 305 -15.59 -1.97 -11.88
CA VAL A 305 -16.86 -1.31 -11.56
C VAL A 305 -17.97 -1.76 -12.51
N ALA A 306 -19.21 -1.75 -12.04
CA ALA A 306 -20.38 -1.93 -12.90
C ALA A 306 -20.70 -0.60 -13.60
N VAL A 307 -20.83 -0.63 -14.92
CA VAL A 307 -21.18 0.52 -15.75
C VAL A 307 -22.50 0.23 -16.45
N LYS A 308 -23.47 1.14 -16.30
CA LYS A 308 -24.78 1.07 -16.95
C LYS A 308 -24.69 1.44 -18.44
N ASP A 309 -25.71 1.15 -19.22
CA ASP A 309 -25.74 1.44 -20.66
C ASP A 309 -25.61 2.94 -20.99
N ASN A 310 -25.97 3.82 -20.07
CA ASN A 310 -25.83 5.26 -20.20
C ASN A 310 -24.44 5.81 -19.81
N GLY A 311 -23.51 4.92 -19.42
CA GLY A 311 -22.17 5.29 -18.95
C GLY A 311 -22.07 5.59 -17.45
N GLU A 312 -23.17 5.61 -16.71
CA GLU A 312 -23.17 5.83 -15.27
C GLU A 312 -22.52 4.66 -14.53
N VAL A 313 -21.67 4.96 -13.55
CA VAL A 313 -21.01 3.95 -12.70
C VAL A 313 -21.89 3.67 -11.48
N ASP A 314 -22.20 2.39 -11.24
CA ASP A 314 -22.85 1.95 -10.02
C ASP A 314 -21.81 1.55 -8.97
N TYR A 315 -21.48 2.47 -8.09
CA TYR A 315 -20.51 2.24 -7.02
C TYR A 315 -21.02 1.30 -5.90
N CYS A 316 -22.33 1.04 -5.83
CA CYS A 316 -22.90 0.11 -4.85
C CYS A 316 -22.94 -1.33 -5.36
N ASP A 317 -22.70 -1.55 -6.66
CA ASP A 317 -22.71 -2.88 -7.25
C ASP A 317 -21.37 -3.60 -7.06
N GLY A 318 -21.34 -4.54 -6.12
CA GLY A 318 -20.23 -5.45 -5.88
C GLY A 318 -20.32 -6.80 -6.61
N SER A 319 -21.17 -6.92 -7.63
CA SER A 319 -21.41 -8.20 -8.33
C SER A 319 -20.17 -8.77 -9.03
N ILE A 320 -19.27 -7.91 -9.51
CA ILE A 320 -17.97 -8.31 -10.06
C ILE A 320 -17.00 -8.59 -8.91
N THR A 321 -16.87 -7.63 -7.99
CA THR A 321 -16.01 -7.71 -6.81
C THR A 321 -16.32 -6.55 -5.87
N GLU A 322 -16.11 -6.74 -4.57
CA GLU A 322 -16.07 -5.63 -3.61
C GLU A 322 -14.75 -4.83 -3.67
N ASN A 323 -13.75 -5.32 -4.42
CA ASN A 323 -12.47 -4.65 -4.60
C ASN A 323 -12.44 -3.79 -5.87
N THR A 324 -13.51 -3.04 -6.12
CA THR A 324 -13.56 -2.04 -7.17
C THR A 324 -12.54 -0.93 -6.89
N ARG A 325 -11.83 -0.47 -7.92
CA ARG A 325 -10.74 0.51 -7.77
C ARG A 325 -10.84 1.64 -8.78
N VAL A 326 -10.21 2.76 -8.43
CA VAL A 326 -9.87 3.82 -9.36
C VAL A 326 -8.40 4.19 -9.19
N SER A 327 -7.68 4.35 -10.29
CA SER A 327 -6.37 5.02 -10.29
C SER A 327 -6.48 6.36 -11.02
N TYR A 328 -5.79 7.37 -10.50
CA TYR A 328 -5.76 8.71 -11.10
C TYR A 328 -4.44 9.42 -10.76
N PRO A 329 -3.98 10.34 -11.62
CA PRO A 329 -2.79 11.12 -11.32
C PRO A 329 -3.03 12.04 -10.11
N ILE A 330 -2.02 12.23 -9.27
CA ILE A 330 -2.16 12.94 -7.99
C ILE A 330 -2.69 14.38 -8.13
N TYR A 331 -2.42 15.04 -9.26
CA TYR A 331 -2.92 16.40 -9.53
C TYR A 331 -4.44 16.48 -9.78
N HIS A 332 -5.17 15.34 -9.79
CA HIS A 332 -6.63 15.37 -9.74
C HIS A 332 -7.15 15.80 -8.36
N ILE A 333 -6.34 15.66 -7.32
CA ILE A 333 -6.61 16.19 -5.98
C ILE A 333 -6.14 17.64 -5.90
N SER A 334 -6.97 18.51 -5.33
CA SER A 334 -6.71 19.96 -5.31
C SER A 334 -5.66 20.36 -4.26
N LYS A 335 -5.65 19.74 -3.09
CA LYS A 335 -4.72 20.02 -1.99
C LYS A 335 -3.59 19.01 -1.91
N ILE A 336 -2.56 19.21 -2.71
CA ILE A 336 -1.38 18.36 -2.79
C ILE A 336 -0.08 19.16 -2.68
N VAL A 337 0.99 18.47 -2.33
CA VAL A 337 2.36 18.98 -2.41
C VAL A 337 2.98 18.51 -3.72
N LEU A 338 3.54 19.42 -4.50
CA LEU A 338 4.31 19.10 -5.71
C LEU A 338 5.71 19.74 -5.64
N PRO A 339 6.75 18.93 -5.89
CA PRO A 339 6.77 17.46 -5.97
C PRO A 339 6.38 16.84 -4.63
N SER A 340 5.80 15.64 -4.66
CA SER A 340 5.21 14.94 -3.49
C SER A 340 6.25 14.54 -2.43
N LYS A 341 6.80 15.53 -1.73
CA LYS A 341 7.79 15.39 -0.65
C LYS A 341 7.73 16.60 0.27
N ALA A 342 8.05 16.42 1.54
CA ALA A 342 8.07 17.47 2.54
C ALA A 342 9.19 17.22 3.56
N GLY A 343 9.24 17.97 4.65
CA GLY A 343 10.24 17.78 5.70
C GLY A 343 10.12 16.44 6.44
N HIS A 344 10.76 16.34 7.58
CA HIS A 344 10.70 15.14 8.43
C HIS A 344 9.34 15.01 9.11
N ALA A 345 8.88 13.77 9.29
CA ALA A 345 7.67 13.52 10.06
C ALA A 345 7.84 13.99 11.51
N LYS A 346 6.79 14.62 12.04
CA LYS A 346 6.67 15.03 13.43
C LYS A 346 5.68 14.16 14.20
N LYS A 347 4.72 13.59 13.50
CA LYS A 347 3.69 12.74 14.07
C LYS A 347 3.63 11.43 13.27
N VAL A 348 3.71 10.30 13.97
CA VAL A 348 3.58 8.94 13.43
C VAL A 348 2.33 8.35 14.04
N ILE A 349 1.33 8.06 13.24
CA ILE A 349 0.01 7.64 13.69
C ILE A 349 -0.27 6.23 13.19
N TYR A 350 -0.47 5.30 14.12
CA TYR A 350 -0.89 3.94 13.84
C TYR A 350 -2.39 3.85 13.99
N LEU A 351 -3.10 3.51 12.92
CA LEU A 351 -4.55 3.32 12.91
C LEU A 351 -4.87 1.84 13.11
N SER A 352 -5.69 1.56 14.10
CA SER A 352 -6.21 0.23 14.39
C SER A 352 -7.74 0.31 14.48
N ALA A 353 -8.43 -0.68 13.96
CA ALA A 353 -9.88 -0.83 14.18
C ALA A 353 -10.11 -2.01 15.13
N ASP A 354 -10.08 -1.77 16.43
CA ASP A 354 -10.36 -2.78 17.44
C ASP A 354 -11.86 -3.07 17.52
N ALA A 355 -12.27 -4.30 17.20
CA ALA A 355 -13.66 -4.72 17.24
C ALA A 355 -14.12 -5.17 18.65
N PHE A 356 -13.20 -5.28 19.60
CA PHE A 356 -13.47 -5.86 20.92
C PHE A 356 -13.69 -4.81 22.00
N GLY A 357 -13.44 -3.53 21.69
CA GLY A 357 -13.61 -2.42 22.63
C GLY A 357 -12.55 -2.37 23.73
N VAL A 358 -11.36 -2.88 23.47
CA VAL A 358 -10.28 -3.01 24.46
C VAL A 358 -9.33 -1.84 24.42
N LEU A 359 -8.95 -1.40 23.21
CA LEU A 359 -7.98 -0.30 23.04
C LEU A 359 -8.59 1.06 23.36
N PRO A 360 -7.85 1.96 24.06
CA PRO A 360 -8.24 3.36 24.13
C PRO A 360 -8.41 3.98 22.75
N PRO A 361 -9.29 4.98 22.58
CA PRO A 361 -9.42 5.70 21.31
C PRO A 361 -8.11 6.32 20.83
N VAL A 362 -7.23 6.67 21.76
CA VAL A 362 -5.87 7.11 21.45
C VAL A 362 -4.91 6.74 22.58
N SER A 363 -3.70 6.34 22.20
CA SER A 363 -2.60 6.09 23.13
C SER A 363 -1.34 6.81 22.66
N ILE A 364 -0.57 7.34 23.59
CA ILE A 364 0.75 7.95 23.36
C ILE A 364 1.77 6.85 23.57
N LEU A 365 2.60 6.59 22.57
CA LEU A 365 3.55 5.47 22.59
C LEU A 365 4.95 5.94 22.98
N THR A 366 5.66 5.14 23.79
CA THR A 366 7.13 5.24 23.88
C THR A 366 7.77 4.73 22.59
N ASP A 367 9.07 4.98 22.41
CA ASP A 367 9.77 4.49 21.22
C ASP A 367 9.76 2.94 21.13
N GLU A 368 9.89 2.27 22.28
CA GLU A 368 9.83 0.81 22.35
C GLU A 368 8.41 0.28 22.06
N GLN A 369 7.38 0.96 22.58
CA GLN A 369 5.99 0.64 22.25
C GLN A 369 5.69 0.93 20.77
N ALA A 370 6.24 1.99 20.20
CA ALA A 370 6.11 2.28 18.78
C ALA A 370 6.70 1.14 17.94
N GLN A 371 7.89 0.60 18.30
CA GLN A 371 8.46 -0.57 17.63
C GLN A 371 7.59 -1.82 17.79
N TYR A 372 7.15 -2.10 19.02
CA TYR A 372 6.32 -3.27 19.33
C TYR A 372 5.02 -3.27 18.53
N HIS A 373 4.27 -2.17 18.59
CA HIS A 373 2.99 -2.06 17.88
C HIS A 373 3.15 -1.99 16.35
N PHE A 374 4.27 -1.45 15.87
CA PHE A 374 4.61 -1.50 14.45
C PHE A 374 4.87 -2.93 13.97
N LEU A 375 5.58 -3.73 14.77
CA LEU A 375 5.81 -5.15 14.47
C LEU A 375 4.54 -5.98 14.55
N CYS A 376 3.61 -5.62 15.41
CA CYS A 376 2.32 -6.30 15.49
C CYS A 376 1.37 -5.87 14.36
N GLY A 377 1.29 -4.57 14.05
CA GLY A 377 0.38 -4.04 13.03
C GLY A 377 -1.06 -4.52 13.22
N TYR A 378 -1.59 -4.37 14.44
CA TYR A 378 -2.87 -4.94 14.83
C TYR A 378 -4.07 -4.18 14.27
N THR A 379 -5.05 -4.92 13.82
CA THR A 379 -6.43 -4.47 13.57
C THR A 379 -7.39 -5.65 13.71
N SER A 380 -8.71 -5.41 13.60
CA SER A 380 -9.70 -6.48 13.49
C SER A 380 -10.20 -6.59 12.05
N LYS A 381 -10.27 -7.81 11.53
CA LYS A 381 -11.03 -8.13 10.32
C LYS A 381 -12.50 -8.27 10.71
N MET A 382 -13.36 -7.51 10.07
CA MET A 382 -14.80 -7.55 10.32
C MET A 382 -15.47 -8.68 9.57
N ALA A 383 -16.61 -9.16 10.09
CA ALA A 383 -17.45 -10.11 9.38
C ALA A 383 -17.81 -9.56 7.98
N GLY A 384 -17.70 -10.42 6.97
CA GLY A 384 -18.00 -10.08 5.58
C GLY A 384 -16.89 -9.33 4.82
N THR A 385 -15.77 -8.96 5.48
CA THR A 385 -14.65 -8.26 4.79
C THR A 385 -13.76 -9.18 3.97
N GLU A 386 -13.76 -10.47 4.30
CA GLU A 386 -13.07 -11.52 3.55
C GLU A 386 -13.93 -12.78 3.52
N ARG A 387 -13.79 -13.59 2.47
CA ARG A 387 -14.54 -14.84 2.34
C ARG A 387 -14.23 -15.79 3.52
N GLY A 388 -15.27 -16.17 4.27
CA GLY A 388 -15.16 -17.08 5.42
C GLY A 388 -15.00 -16.37 6.77
N VAL A 389 -14.93 -15.05 6.82
CA VAL A 389 -14.94 -14.28 8.08
C VAL A 389 -16.40 -13.98 8.45
N THR A 390 -16.93 -14.72 9.42
CA THR A 390 -18.33 -14.59 9.91
C THR A 390 -18.43 -13.79 11.21
N GLU A 391 -17.30 -13.64 11.94
CA GLU A 391 -17.20 -12.87 13.19
C GLU A 391 -15.91 -12.03 13.16
N PRO A 392 -15.85 -10.93 13.95
CA PRO A 392 -14.62 -10.14 14.04
C PRO A 392 -13.44 -10.98 14.56
N LEU A 393 -12.33 -10.93 13.84
CA LEU A 393 -11.10 -11.66 14.19
C LEU A 393 -9.92 -10.69 14.33
N PRO A 394 -9.06 -10.85 15.36
CA PRO A 394 -7.80 -10.14 15.43
C PRO A 394 -6.93 -10.47 14.22
N SER A 395 -6.34 -9.45 13.64
CA SER A 395 -5.42 -9.56 12.51
C SER A 395 -4.14 -8.80 12.81
N PHE A 396 -3.02 -9.42 12.56
CA PHE A 396 -1.70 -8.85 12.74
C PHE A 396 -0.97 -8.81 11.39
N SER A 397 -0.34 -7.68 11.09
CA SER A 397 0.39 -7.47 9.84
C SER A 397 1.55 -6.52 10.10
N PRO A 398 2.79 -7.02 10.25
CA PRO A 398 3.93 -6.20 10.59
C PRO A 398 4.12 -5.06 9.60
N ALA A 399 4.54 -3.91 10.09
CA ALA A 399 4.66 -2.66 9.36
C ALA A 399 3.35 -2.23 8.66
N PHE A 400 2.19 -2.76 9.08
CA PHE A 400 0.89 -2.56 8.42
C PHE A 400 0.90 -2.94 6.92
N GLY A 401 1.80 -3.85 6.53
CA GLY A 401 2.02 -4.20 5.14
C GLY A 401 2.82 -5.48 4.93
N GLU A 402 2.61 -6.51 5.75
CA GLU A 402 3.33 -7.79 5.73
C GLU A 402 3.54 -8.33 4.31
N ALA A 403 2.50 -8.30 3.49
CA ALA A 403 2.52 -8.84 2.13
C ALA A 403 3.58 -8.20 1.21
N PHE A 404 4.19 -7.09 1.61
CA PHE A 404 5.16 -6.33 0.82
C PHE A 404 6.56 -6.31 1.42
N LEU A 405 6.76 -6.94 2.58
CA LEU A 405 8.04 -6.95 3.27
C LEU A 405 8.97 -7.99 2.64
N ALA A 406 10.08 -7.54 2.09
CA ALA A 406 11.12 -8.42 1.57
C ALA A 406 12.14 -8.81 2.65
N LEU A 407 12.45 -7.90 3.57
CA LEU A 407 13.41 -8.10 4.66
C LEU A 407 12.69 -8.49 5.95
N HIS A 408 13.46 -8.91 6.96
CA HIS A 408 12.90 -9.21 8.28
C HIS A 408 12.17 -7.99 8.87
N PRO A 409 10.97 -8.14 9.46
CA PRO A 409 10.15 -7.01 9.94
C PRO A 409 10.86 -6.08 10.93
N THR A 410 11.78 -6.60 11.74
CA THR A 410 12.57 -5.79 12.69
C THR A 410 13.43 -4.73 12.00
N MET A 411 13.85 -4.97 10.75
CA MET A 411 14.60 -3.98 9.97
C MET A 411 13.76 -2.71 9.72
N TYR A 412 12.49 -2.88 9.39
CA TYR A 412 11.58 -1.75 9.14
C TYR A 412 11.24 -0.98 10.41
N SER A 413 10.97 -1.68 11.52
CA SER A 413 10.69 -1.03 12.80
C SER A 413 11.90 -0.26 13.31
N LYS A 414 13.09 -0.82 13.18
CA LYS A 414 14.34 -0.19 13.58
C LYS A 414 14.62 1.07 12.76
N THR A 415 14.49 1.02 11.43
CA THR A 415 14.72 2.20 10.58
C THR A 415 13.70 3.30 10.86
N LEU A 416 12.42 2.97 11.04
CA LEU A 416 11.38 3.94 11.37
C LEU A 416 11.67 4.64 12.69
N VAL A 417 11.90 3.88 13.77
CA VAL A 417 12.10 4.48 15.12
C VAL A 417 13.44 5.21 15.20
N SER A 418 14.47 4.77 14.47
CA SER A 418 15.72 5.54 14.34
C SER A 418 15.44 6.93 13.75
N LYS A 419 14.65 7.02 12.67
CA LYS A 419 14.24 8.31 12.09
C LYS A 419 13.37 9.13 13.03
N MET A 420 12.48 8.50 13.78
CA MET A 420 11.67 9.18 14.79
C MET A 420 12.56 9.83 15.88
N LYS A 421 13.52 9.09 16.42
CA LYS A 421 14.47 9.58 17.44
C LYS A 421 15.33 10.73 16.90
N GLU A 422 15.89 10.55 15.70
CA GLU A 422 16.75 11.53 15.06
C GLU A 422 16.04 12.89 14.87
N HIS A 423 14.74 12.87 14.55
CA HIS A 423 13.98 14.08 14.20
C HIS A 423 12.94 14.48 15.23
N GLY A 424 12.91 13.83 16.40
CA GLY A 424 12.00 14.13 17.50
C GLY A 424 10.52 13.90 17.15
N ALA A 425 10.23 12.90 16.32
CA ALA A 425 8.86 12.50 16.00
C ALA A 425 8.26 11.70 17.14
N LYS A 426 6.95 11.86 17.36
CA LYS A 426 6.17 11.13 18.37
C LYS A 426 5.21 10.17 17.71
N ALA A 427 5.00 9.00 18.34
CA ALA A 427 4.09 7.98 17.88
C ALA A 427 2.81 7.91 18.72
N TYR A 428 1.70 7.60 18.02
CA TYR A 428 0.37 7.47 18.62
C TYR A 428 -0.33 6.25 18.01
N LEU A 429 -1.06 5.50 18.85
CA LEU A 429 -1.96 4.45 18.41
C LEU A 429 -3.38 4.99 18.51
N VAL A 430 -4.10 5.08 17.39
CA VAL A 430 -5.47 5.57 17.31
C VAL A 430 -6.40 4.41 16.95
N ASN A 431 -7.36 4.16 17.84
CA ASN A 431 -8.40 3.17 17.62
C ASN A 431 -9.60 3.79 16.91
N THR A 432 -9.83 3.40 15.66
CA THR A 432 -10.99 3.80 14.85
C THR A 432 -12.11 2.75 14.88
N GLY A 433 -12.00 1.77 15.75
CA GLY A 433 -12.92 0.64 15.90
C GLY A 433 -14.08 0.91 16.86
N TRP A 434 -14.36 -0.06 17.69
CA TRP A 434 -15.50 -0.07 18.61
C TRP A 434 -15.08 0.16 20.06
N ASN A 435 -16.00 0.56 20.88
CA ASN A 435 -15.85 0.65 22.32
C ASN A 435 -16.72 -0.40 23.04
N GLY A 436 -16.73 -0.41 24.37
CA GLY A 436 -17.46 -1.39 25.18
C GLY A 436 -18.98 -1.36 25.03
N THR A 437 -19.55 -0.26 24.49
CA THR A 437 -20.98 -0.18 24.18
C THR A 437 -21.36 -0.95 22.90
N GLY A 438 -20.39 -1.49 22.17
CA GLY A 438 -20.59 -2.13 20.86
C GLY A 438 -20.82 -1.12 19.73
N LYS A 439 -20.61 0.17 19.97
CA LYS A 439 -20.68 1.22 18.94
C LYS A 439 -19.29 1.55 18.44
N ARG A 440 -19.18 1.81 17.16
CA ARG A 440 -17.95 2.31 16.55
C ARG A 440 -17.68 3.75 17.01
N ILE A 441 -16.43 4.06 17.33
CA ILE A 441 -15.99 5.42 17.63
C ILE A 441 -16.31 6.29 16.41
N SER A 442 -16.95 7.44 16.65
CA SER A 442 -17.45 8.27 15.55
C SER A 442 -16.29 8.89 14.75
N LEU A 443 -16.51 9.09 13.46
CA LEU A 443 -15.52 9.79 12.63
C LEU A 443 -15.26 11.21 13.15
N LYS A 444 -16.28 11.87 13.72
CA LYS A 444 -16.15 13.20 14.35
C LYS A 444 -15.16 13.15 15.52
N ASP A 445 -15.31 12.19 16.43
CA ASP A 445 -14.43 12.06 17.60
C ASP A 445 -13.02 11.64 17.16
N THR A 446 -12.91 10.73 16.21
CA THR A 446 -11.62 10.33 15.62
C THR A 446 -10.89 11.53 14.99
N ARG A 447 -11.58 12.38 14.23
CA ARG A 447 -10.99 13.61 13.67
C ARG A 447 -10.56 14.60 14.75
N ALA A 448 -11.34 14.76 15.82
CA ALA A 448 -10.96 15.60 16.95
C ALA A 448 -9.70 15.06 17.66
N ILE A 449 -9.57 13.74 17.79
CA ILE A 449 -8.34 13.09 18.31
C ILE A 449 -7.14 13.38 17.39
N ILE A 450 -7.31 13.22 16.09
CA ILE A 450 -6.25 13.52 15.10
C ILE A 450 -5.87 15.01 15.17
N ASP A 451 -6.82 15.93 15.25
CA ASP A 451 -6.56 17.37 15.43
C ASP A 451 -5.70 17.61 16.68
N ALA A 452 -6.03 16.96 17.81
CA ALA A 452 -5.27 17.09 19.06
C ALA A 452 -3.84 16.52 18.98
N ILE A 453 -3.63 15.49 18.15
CA ILE A 453 -2.29 14.97 17.83
C ILE A 453 -1.52 15.98 17.00
N LEU A 454 -2.15 16.51 15.94
CA LEU A 454 -1.50 17.40 14.97
C LEU A 454 -1.14 18.77 15.57
N ASP A 455 -2.01 19.34 16.39
CA ASP A 455 -1.75 20.62 17.07
C ASP A 455 -0.90 20.50 18.33
N GLY A 456 -0.66 19.26 18.81
CA GLY A 456 0.15 18.95 19.99
C GLY A 456 -0.56 19.16 21.32
N SER A 457 -1.87 19.40 21.36
CA SER A 457 -2.65 19.52 22.61
C SER A 457 -2.66 18.21 23.41
N ILE A 458 -2.63 17.06 22.72
CA ILE A 458 -2.52 15.73 23.36
C ILE A 458 -1.24 15.59 24.21
N ASP A 459 -0.15 16.22 23.81
CA ASP A 459 1.14 16.14 24.52
C ASP A 459 1.15 16.93 25.84
N LYS A 460 0.13 17.77 26.05
CA LYS A 460 -0.06 18.60 27.26
C LYS A 460 -1.18 18.08 28.15
N ALA A 461 -1.91 17.07 27.71
CA ALA A 461 -3.02 16.50 28.45
C ALA A 461 -2.52 15.71 29.66
N GLU A 462 -3.31 15.70 30.73
CA GLU A 462 -3.13 14.73 31.82
C GLU A 462 -3.38 13.32 31.28
N THR A 463 -2.58 12.36 31.76
CA THR A 463 -2.61 11.00 31.24
C THR A 463 -2.80 9.97 32.33
N ASN A 464 -3.42 8.86 31.98
CA ASN A 464 -3.45 7.63 32.74
C ASN A 464 -2.86 6.48 31.93
N GLN A 465 -2.51 5.39 32.61
CA GLN A 465 -2.06 4.15 31.98
C GLN A 465 -3.14 3.08 32.13
N ILE A 466 -3.49 2.43 31.00
CA ILE A 466 -4.43 1.33 31.04
C ILE A 466 -3.72 0.05 31.48
N PRO A 467 -4.29 -0.71 32.45
CA PRO A 467 -3.68 -1.95 32.93
C PRO A 467 -3.63 -3.01 31.82
N ILE A 468 -2.84 -4.04 31.99
CA ILE A 468 -2.63 -5.20 31.09
C ILE A 468 -1.91 -4.77 29.79
N LEU A 469 -2.44 -3.77 29.07
CA LEU A 469 -1.86 -3.29 27.81
C LEU A 469 -0.68 -2.34 28.05
N GLY A 470 -0.61 -1.66 29.21
CA GLY A 470 0.44 -0.72 29.55
C GLY A 470 0.50 0.54 28.70
N LEU A 471 -0.58 0.84 27.97
CA LEU A 471 -0.67 2.01 27.09
C LEU A 471 -1.05 3.27 27.87
N THR A 472 -0.39 4.39 27.57
CA THR A 472 -0.70 5.70 28.14
C THR A 472 -1.74 6.41 27.28
N PHE A 473 -2.82 6.89 27.89
CA PHE A 473 -3.91 7.59 27.21
C PHE A 473 -4.25 8.92 27.90
N PRO A 474 -4.71 9.95 27.16
CA PRO A 474 -5.12 11.23 27.76
C PRO A 474 -6.47 11.09 28.46
N THR A 475 -6.65 11.79 29.59
CA THR A 475 -7.89 11.80 30.35
C THR A 475 -8.91 12.82 29.83
N ALA A 476 -8.46 13.82 29.08
CA ALA A 476 -9.27 14.83 28.41
C ALA A 476 -8.60 15.33 27.14
N LEU A 477 -9.36 15.56 26.09
CA LEU A 477 -8.92 16.20 24.85
C LEU A 477 -9.96 17.21 24.35
N PRO A 478 -9.53 18.28 23.65
CA PRO A 478 -10.46 19.24 23.05
C PRO A 478 -11.46 18.55 22.09
N ASN A 479 -12.73 18.87 22.22
CA ASN A 479 -13.82 18.39 21.36
C ASN A 479 -14.01 16.85 21.33
N VAL A 480 -13.43 16.12 22.28
CA VAL A 480 -13.61 14.67 22.46
C VAL A 480 -14.35 14.41 23.75
N PRO A 481 -15.45 13.64 23.76
CA PRO A 481 -16.11 13.23 25.01
C PRO A 481 -15.13 12.48 25.92
N SER A 482 -14.94 12.95 27.14
CA SER A 482 -13.97 12.34 28.07
C SER A 482 -14.32 10.92 28.47
N GLU A 483 -15.61 10.58 28.49
CA GLU A 483 -16.15 9.26 28.83
C GLU A 483 -15.77 8.16 27.85
N ILE A 484 -15.28 8.49 26.65
CA ILE A 484 -14.83 7.47 25.70
C ILE A 484 -13.32 7.21 25.78
N LEU A 485 -12.54 8.11 26.41
CA LEU A 485 -11.07 8.04 26.39
C LEU A 485 -10.52 6.87 27.20
N ASP A 486 -11.17 6.52 28.30
CA ASP A 486 -10.92 5.27 29.01
C ASP A 486 -11.90 4.20 28.54
N PRO A 487 -11.44 3.16 27.82
CA PRO A 487 -12.36 2.14 27.29
C PRO A 487 -13.12 1.40 28.39
N ARG A 488 -12.61 1.36 29.64
CA ARG A 488 -13.27 0.71 30.78
C ARG A 488 -14.58 1.40 31.14
N ASP A 489 -14.65 2.72 30.99
CA ASP A 489 -15.83 3.53 31.29
C ASP A 489 -16.98 3.32 30.30
N THR A 490 -16.70 2.69 29.16
CA THR A 490 -17.70 2.36 28.13
C THR A 490 -18.41 1.02 28.39
N TYR A 491 -17.96 0.25 29.39
CA TYR A 491 -18.57 -1.01 29.78
C TYR A 491 -19.51 -0.82 30.99
N ALA A 492 -20.58 -1.58 31.02
CA ALA A 492 -21.47 -1.62 32.18
C ALA A 492 -20.79 -2.28 33.41
N ASP A 493 -19.84 -3.17 33.16
CA ASP A 493 -19.04 -3.86 34.16
C ASP A 493 -17.58 -3.93 33.70
N ALA A 494 -16.67 -3.30 34.45
CA ALA A 494 -15.24 -3.25 34.15
C ALA A 494 -14.57 -4.63 34.08
N SER A 495 -15.14 -5.67 34.74
CA SER A 495 -14.64 -7.04 34.64
C SER A 495 -14.76 -7.62 33.24
N GLN A 496 -15.73 -7.18 32.45
CA GLN A 496 -15.90 -7.60 31.05
C GLN A 496 -14.77 -7.05 30.18
N TRP A 497 -14.38 -5.79 30.40
CA TRP A 497 -13.22 -5.22 29.75
C TRP A 497 -11.95 -6.00 30.09
N GLU A 498 -11.73 -6.30 31.37
CA GLU A 498 -10.53 -7.00 31.83
C GLU A 498 -10.38 -8.39 31.17
N ALA A 499 -11.48 -9.14 31.07
CA ALA A 499 -11.48 -10.44 30.41
C ALA A 499 -11.08 -10.34 28.93
N LYS A 500 -11.64 -9.37 28.19
CA LYS A 500 -11.32 -9.12 26.79
C LYS A 500 -9.89 -8.59 26.62
N ALA A 501 -9.43 -7.75 27.54
CA ALA A 501 -8.08 -7.20 27.53
C ALA A 501 -7.03 -8.31 27.72
N LYS A 502 -7.29 -9.26 28.63
CA LYS A 502 -6.41 -10.45 28.83
C LYS A 502 -6.37 -11.33 27.58
N ASP A 503 -7.50 -11.57 26.94
CA ASP A 503 -7.58 -12.34 25.70
C ASP A 503 -6.77 -11.68 24.57
N LEU A 504 -6.98 -10.37 24.35
CA LEU A 504 -6.24 -9.64 23.34
C LEU A 504 -4.75 -9.56 23.66
N ALA A 505 -4.39 -9.32 24.92
CA ALA A 505 -2.99 -9.32 25.40
C ALA A 505 -2.30 -10.64 25.12
N GLY A 506 -2.97 -11.78 25.41
CA GLY A 506 -2.44 -13.11 25.09
C GLY A 506 -2.18 -13.30 23.59
N LYS A 507 -3.05 -12.78 22.74
CA LYS A 507 -2.87 -12.84 21.28
C LYS A 507 -1.69 -11.98 20.80
N TYR A 508 -1.50 -10.78 21.36
CA TYR A 508 -0.33 -9.94 21.09
C TYR A 508 0.97 -10.64 21.50
N ILE A 509 1.03 -11.18 22.72
CA ILE A 509 2.21 -11.88 23.26
C ILE A 509 2.56 -13.06 22.35
N LYS A 510 1.58 -13.91 22.06
CA LYS A 510 1.77 -15.09 21.21
C LYS A 510 2.22 -14.70 19.79
N TYR A 511 1.64 -13.63 19.22
CA TYR A 511 2.04 -13.19 17.90
C TYR A 511 3.47 -12.64 17.89
N PHE A 512 3.87 -11.92 18.95
CA PHE A 512 5.18 -11.30 19.05
C PHE A 512 6.32 -12.31 19.26
N GLU A 513 6.05 -13.52 19.75
CA GLU A 513 7.05 -14.58 19.97
C GLU A 513 7.92 -14.84 18.74
N GLN A 514 7.38 -14.71 17.53
CA GLN A 514 8.12 -14.93 16.28
C GLN A 514 9.29 -13.94 16.05
N TYR A 515 9.35 -12.84 16.78
CA TYR A 515 10.43 -11.85 16.67
C TYR A 515 11.48 -12.00 17.78
N THR A 516 11.27 -12.90 18.72
CA THR A 516 12.20 -13.14 19.83
C THR A 516 13.40 -14.01 19.45
N ASP A 517 13.52 -14.40 18.20
CA ASP A 517 14.70 -15.00 17.60
C ASP A 517 15.84 -14.00 17.41
N THR A 518 15.53 -12.70 17.35
CA THR A 518 16.50 -11.60 17.24
C THR A 518 16.72 -10.89 18.59
N GLU A 519 17.90 -10.29 18.79
CA GLU A 519 18.18 -9.50 19.99
C GLU A 519 17.31 -8.24 20.07
N GLU A 520 17.02 -7.62 18.94
CA GLU A 520 16.09 -6.48 18.84
C GLU A 520 14.68 -6.87 19.32
N GLY A 521 14.17 -8.02 18.85
CA GLY A 521 12.85 -8.49 19.26
C GLY A 521 12.79 -8.84 20.74
N LYS A 522 13.81 -9.52 21.29
CA LYS A 522 13.89 -9.80 22.74
C LYS A 522 13.84 -8.55 23.58
N ALA A 523 14.55 -7.49 23.17
CA ALA A 523 14.59 -6.22 23.89
C ALA A 523 13.21 -5.53 23.97
N LEU A 524 12.31 -5.81 23.02
CA LEU A 524 10.98 -5.19 22.93
C LEU A 524 9.88 -5.95 23.69
N VAL A 525 10.12 -7.16 24.19
CA VAL A 525 9.10 -7.97 24.88
C VAL A 525 8.43 -7.18 26.02
N ASN A 526 9.20 -6.40 26.78
CA ASN A 526 8.68 -5.61 27.89
C ASN A 526 7.86 -4.37 27.48
N ALA A 527 7.89 -3.98 26.20
CA ALA A 527 7.07 -2.92 25.66
C ALA A 527 5.64 -3.35 25.29
N GLY A 528 5.41 -4.66 25.25
CA GLY A 528 4.12 -5.26 24.98
C GLY A 528 3.23 -5.39 26.22
N PRO A 529 2.02 -5.97 26.04
CA PRO A 529 1.09 -6.29 27.12
C PRO A 529 1.71 -7.25 28.17
N LYS A 530 1.18 -7.17 29.40
CA LYS A 530 1.58 -8.04 30.53
C LYS A 530 0.33 -8.72 31.12
N LEU A 531 0.35 -10.06 31.22
CA LEU A 531 -0.70 -10.88 31.84
C LEU A 531 -0.39 -11.13 33.33
#